data_d824e0bb8e4b674c05a53d91406d3c55
#
_entry.id   d824e0bb8e4b674c05a53d91406d3c55
#
_cell.length_a   1.000
_cell.length_b   1.000
_cell.length_c   1.000
_cell.angle_alpha   90.00
_cell.angle_beta   90.00
_cell.angle_gamma   90.00
#
_symmetry.space_group_name_H-M   'P 1'
#
loop_
_entity.id
_entity.type
_entity.pdbx_description
1 polymer ?
#
loop_
_entity_poly.entity_id
_entity_poly.type
_entity_poly.pdbx_seq_one_letter_code
_entity_poly.pdbx_strand_id
1 'polypeptide(L)'
;MTCIYDAWSEALRIGHDQIQLKKEPILQQTMFDEYVHVDGDNVKAEQVIRSVRRDISDEAYLDVYYATLSAEEDALQAIYNFLRVGFAVGSKVLEQYSNPHVMRMLELRRKVGNESHHFNEFARFQSLHRKVYVSHLEPKSDVIMLVGRHFADRMPSEHWMIIDDNRKTACVHPKDGTNYLRYLTDDEFESLRKTEQYEDEYTEMWKTFFQAVAIKERENYVCQRNLFPIWKRKHAVEFRTLRI
;
A
#
# COMPACT_ATOMS: atom_id res chain seq x y z
N MET A 1 -9.82 -5.84 9.72
CA MET A 1 -10.93 -5.27 10.55
C MET A 1 -11.71 -6.36 11.27
N THR A 2 -12.01 -7.51 10.65
CA THR A 2 -12.71 -8.64 11.29
C THR A 2 -12.03 -9.10 12.58
N CYS A 3 -10.70 -9.30 12.55
CA CYS A 3 -9.93 -9.70 13.72
C CYS A 3 -10.03 -8.69 14.89
N ILE A 4 -10.19 -7.40 14.60
CA ILE A 4 -10.40 -6.38 15.63
C ILE A 4 -11.77 -6.55 16.31
N TYR A 5 -12.80 -6.86 15.52
CA TYR A 5 -14.15 -7.11 16.06
C TYR A 5 -14.15 -8.31 17.01
N ASP A 6 -13.59 -9.44 16.58
CA ASP A 6 -13.55 -10.66 17.39
C ASP A 6 -12.66 -10.50 18.63
N ALA A 7 -11.47 -9.89 18.45
CA ALA A 7 -10.57 -9.57 19.55
C ALA A 7 -11.21 -8.63 20.59
N TRP A 8 -12.02 -7.66 20.14
CA TRP A 8 -12.71 -6.75 21.05
C TRP A 8 -13.75 -7.47 21.89
N SER A 9 -14.52 -8.35 21.27
CA SER A 9 -15.51 -9.17 21.95
C SER A 9 -14.87 -10.07 23.03
N GLU A 10 -13.72 -10.67 22.71
CA GLU A 10 -12.98 -11.51 23.65
C GLU A 10 -12.32 -10.66 24.75
N ALA A 11 -11.79 -9.49 24.42
CA ALA A 11 -11.16 -8.58 25.37
C ALA A 11 -12.12 -8.10 26.46
N LEU A 12 -13.41 -7.98 26.16
CA LEU A 12 -14.42 -7.64 27.19
C LEU A 12 -14.56 -8.76 28.23
N ARG A 13 -14.17 -10.00 27.90
CA ARG A 13 -14.22 -11.16 28.80
C ARG A 13 -12.94 -11.33 29.62
N ILE A 14 -11.76 -11.23 28.95
CA ILE A 14 -10.47 -11.56 29.57
C ILE A 14 -9.56 -10.36 29.81
N GLY A 15 -9.91 -9.19 29.29
CA GLY A 15 -9.11 -7.98 29.34
C GLY A 15 -8.29 -7.70 28.07
N HIS A 16 -8.20 -6.44 27.69
CA HIS A 16 -7.49 -6.00 26.49
C HIS A 16 -5.99 -6.34 26.48
N ASP A 17 -5.38 -6.42 27.64
CA ASP A 17 -3.94 -6.67 27.78
C ASP A 17 -3.58 -8.16 27.56
N GLN A 18 -4.57 -9.03 27.53
CA GLN A 18 -4.41 -10.47 27.20
C GLN A 18 -4.56 -10.74 25.71
N ILE A 19 -4.89 -9.74 24.90
CA ILE A 19 -5.12 -9.90 23.46
C ILE A 19 -3.91 -9.42 22.67
N GLN A 20 -3.45 -10.27 21.76
CA GLN A 20 -2.42 -9.93 20.78
C GLN A 20 -2.87 -10.27 19.37
N LEU A 21 -2.81 -9.30 18.45
CA LEU A 21 -3.12 -9.49 17.04
C LEU A 21 -1.85 -9.70 16.22
N LYS A 22 -1.81 -10.77 15.44
CA LYS A 22 -0.66 -11.11 14.56
C LYS A 22 -1.14 -11.34 13.14
N LYS A 23 -0.27 -11.07 12.16
CA LYS A 23 -0.49 -11.48 10.77
C LYS A 23 -0.03 -12.92 10.58
N GLU A 24 -0.75 -13.68 9.77
CA GLU A 24 -0.32 -15.01 9.34
C GLU A 24 0.63 -14.92 8.13
N PRO A 25 1.54 -15.89 7.97
CA PRO A 25 1.77 -17.06 8.82
C PRO A 25 2.53 -16.73 10.10
N ILE A 26 2.17 -17.35 11.23
CA ILE A 26 2.86 -17.18 12.51
C ILE A 26 4.02 -18.19 12.56
N LEU A 27 5.25 -17.69 12.38
CA LEU A 27 6.45 -18.53 12.30
C LEU A 27 6.91 -19.07 13.66
N GLN A 28 6.67 -18.32 14.74
CA GLN A 28 7.01 -18.74 16.10
C GLN A 28 5.77 -18.68 16.99
N GLN A 29 5.35 -19.84 17.46
CA GLN A 29 4.28 -19.96 18.43
C GLN A 29 4.86 -20.05 19.83
N THR A 30 4.24 -19.38 20.79
CA THR A 30 4.56 -19.49 22.22
C THR A 30 3.76 -20.62 22.85
N MET A 31 4.34 -21.28 23.85
CA MET A 31 3.77 -22.51 24.43
C MET A 31 2.48 -22.27 25.24
N PHE A 32 2.26 -21.04 25.69
CA PHE A 32 1.15 -20.69 26.59
C PHE A 32 0.09 -19.82 25.96
N ASP A 33 0.23 -19.48 24.66
CA ASP A 33 -0.74 -18.68 23.94
C ASP A 33 -1.74 -19.58 23.20
N GLU A 34 -3.01 -19.20 23.26
CA GLU A 34 -4.06 -19.78 22.43
C GLU A 34 -4.16 -18.97 21.12
N TYR A 35 -4.02 -19.66 19.98
CA TYR A 35 -4.08 -19.05 18.66
C TYR A 35 -5.44 -19.28 18.02
N VAL A 36 -6.12 -18.22 17.69
CA VAL A 36 -7.43 -18.24 17.02
C VAL A 36 -7.28 -17.65 15.62
N HIS A 37 -7.55 -18.46 14.61
CA HIS A 37 -7.64 -18.01 13.22
C HIS A 37 -8.94 -17.23 13.02
N VAL A 38 -8.86 -16.11 12.30
CA VAL A 38 -10.02 -15.26 12.01
C VAL A 38 -10.17 -15.08 10.51
N ASP A 39 -11.22 -15.66 9.95
CA ASP A 39 -11.61 -15.46 8.56
C ASP A 39 -12.16 -14.05 8.29
N GLY A 40 -12.05 -13.60 7.04
CA GLY A 40 -12.58 -12.32 6.61
C GLY A 40 -14.13 -12.32 6.63
N ASP A 41 -14.72 -11.38 7.38
CA ASP A 41 -16.17 -11.14 7.46
C ASP A 41 -16.46 -9.66 7.20
N ASN A 42 -17.12 -9.38 6.08
CA ASN A 42 -17.43 -8.01 5.66
C ASN A 42 -18.41 -7.32 6.64
N VAL A 43 -19.35 -8.05 7.24
CA VAL A 43 -20.33 -7.46 8.16
C VAL A 43 -19.64 -7.00 9.43
N LYS A 44 -18.78 -7.84 10.00
CA LYS A 44 -17.96 -7.46 11.18
C LYS A 44 -17.02 -6.31 10.85
N ALA A 45 -16.37 -6.35 9.70
CA ALA A 45 -15.46 -5.28 9.26
C ALA A 45 -16.19 -3.94 9.13
N GLU A 46 -17.37 -3.92 8.50
CA GLU A 46 -18.19 -2.72 8.39
C GLU A 46 -18.66 -2.17 9.74
N GLN A 47 -18.98 -3.05 10.69
CA GLN A 47 -19.39 -2.61 12.03
C GLN A 47 -18.24 -1.87 12.74
N VAL A 48 -17.00 -2.39 12.64
CA VAL A 48 -15.83 -1.70 13.18
C VAL A 48 -15.64 -0.35 12.48
N ILE A 49 -15.72 -0.30 11.16
CA ILE A 49 -15.57 0.94 10.38
C ILE A 49 -16.61 1.98 10.82
N ARG A 50 -17.87 1.59 10.93
CA ARG A 50 -18.96 2.49 11.38
C ARG A 50 -18.72 3.01 12.80
N SER A 51 -18.27 2.14 13.71
CA SER A 51 -17.97 2.54 15.09
C SER A 51 -16.79 3.52 15.15
N VAL A 52 -15.71 3.26 14.41
CA VAL A 52 -14.56 4.19 14.35
C VAL A 52 -14.99 5.57 13.84
N ARG A 53 -15.75 5.62 12.76
CA ARG A 53 -16.23 6.88 12.17
C ARG A 53 -17.17 7.64 13.09
N ARG A 54 -18.10 6.94 13.75
CA ARG A 54 -19.09 7.53 14.63
C ARG A 54 -18.48 8.00 15.95
N ASP A 55 -17.67 7.16 16.59
CA ASP A 55 -17.24 7.34 17.99
C ASP A 55 -15.86 8.01 18.09
N ILE A 56 -15.06 7.99 17.02
CA ILE A 56 -13.76 8.66 16.98
C ILE A 56 -13.82 9.78 15.93
N SER A 57 -13.57 9.48 14.64
CA SER A 57 -13.71 10.42 13.51
C SER A 57 -13.45 9.74 12.15
N ASP A 58 -13.84 10.42 11.06
CA ASP A 58 -13.48 10.01 9.70
C ASP A 58 -11.96 10.08 9.46
N GLU A 59 -11.25 11.02 10.07
CA GLU A 59 -9.80 11.13 9.98
C GLU A 59 -9.11 9.95 10.66
N ALA A 60 -9.54 9.55 11.85
CA ALA A 60 -9.04 8.34 12.51
C ALA A 60 -9.30 7.08 11.68
N TYR A 61 -10.45 7.00 11.00
CA TYR A 61 -10.72 5.91 10.07
C TYR A 61 -9.73 5.90 8.91
N LEU A 62 -9.40 7.05 8.33
CA LEU A 62 -8.39 7.13 7.26
C LEU A 62 -7.02 6.67 7.74
N ASP A 63 -6.60 7.06 8.94
CA ASP A 63 -5.34 6.61 9.53
C ASP A 63 -5.32 5.09 9.71
N VAL A 64 -6.40 4.52 10.23
CA VAL A 64 -6.59 3.07 10.36
C VAL A 64 -6.55 2.39 8.99
N TYR A 65 -7.25 2.93 7.99
CA TYR A 65 -7.25 2.40 6.62
C TYR A 65 -5.83 2.32 6.06
N TYR A 66 -5.06 3.41 6.13
CA TYR A 66 -3.67 3.40 5.69
C TYR A 66 -2.82 2.38 6.47
N ALA A 67 -2.99 2.28 7.77
CA ALA A 67 -2.26 1.31 8.59
C ALA A 67 -2.60 -0.15 8.23
N THR A 68 -3.83 -0.45 7.79
CA THR A 68 -4.19 -1.81 7.32
C THR A 68 -3.43 -2.23 6.06
N LEU A 69 -3.00 -1.27 5.24
CA LEU A 69 -2.22 -1.52 4.03
C LEU A 69 -0.72 -1.74 4.30
N SER A 70 -0.26 -1.49 5.53
CA SER A 70 1.15 -1.56 5.90
C SER A 70 1.70 -2.99 5.83
N ALA A 71 2.95 -3.11 5.37
CA ALA A 71 3.70 -4.37 5.39
C ALA A 71 4.24 -4.74 6.78
N GLU A 72 4.22 -3.81 7.75
CA GLU A 72 4.79 -4.03 9.09
C GLU A 72 4.03 -5.14 9.82
N GLU A 73 4.77 -6.01 10.52
CA GLU A 73 4.20 -7.16 11.22
C GLU A 73 3.29 -6.74 12.39
N ASP A 74 3.66 -5.66 13.08
CA ASP A 74 2.93 -5.14 14.23
C ASP A 74 1.74 -4.24 13.87
N ALA A 75 1.44 -4.04 12.58
CA ALA A 75 0.41 -3.11 12.14
C ALA A 75 -0.97 -3.42 12.73
N LEU A 76 -1.37 -4.70 12.82
CA LEU A 76 -2.66 -5.09 13.40
C LEU A 76 -2.73 -4.74 14.89
N GLN A 77 -1.67 -5.04 15.63
CA GLN A 77 -1.59 -4.72 17.06
C GLN A 77 -1.57 -3.21 17.30
N ALA A 78 -0.84 -2.47 16.45
CA ALA A 78 -0.81 -1.01 16.54
C ALA A 78 -2.19 -0.39 16.30
N ILE A 79 -2.94 -0.87 15.30
CA ILE A 79 -4.33 -0.45 15.04
C ILE A 79 -5.21 -0.74 16.27
N TYR A 80 -5.12 -1.94 16.83
CA TYR A 80 -5.91 -2.34 17.98
C TYR A 80 -5.66 -1.43 19.19
N ASN A 81 -4.39 -1.18 19.50
CA ASN A 81 -4.00 -0.31 20.62
C ASN A 81 -4.41 1.15 20.39
N PHE A 82 -4.30 1.66 19.16
CA PHE A 82 -4.79 2.98 18.80
C PHE A 82 -6.29 3.10 19.00
N LEU A 83 -7.06 2.10 18.55
CA LEU A 83 -8.52 2.09 18.72
C LEU A 83 -8.93 2.02 20.19
N ARG A 84 -8.19 1.30 21.04
CA ARG A 84 -8.43 1.31 22.50
C ARG A 84 -8.37 2.73 23.07
N VAL A 85 -7.35 3.50 22.68
CA VAL A 85 -7.23 4.90 23.10
C VAL A 85 -8.34 5.74 22.47
N GLY A 86 -8.57 5.57 21.15
CA GLY A 86 -9.56 6.34 20.41
C GLY A 86 -10.99 6.21 20.97
N PHE A 87 -11.43 4.99 21.27
CA PHE A 87 -12.75 4.77 21.89
C PHE A 87 -12.88 5.33 23.31
N ALA A 88 -11.75 5.49 24.03
CA ALA A 88 -11.77 6.10 25.36
C ALA A 88 -11.84 7.63 25.34
N VAL A 89 -11.21 8.30 24.34
CA VAL A 89 -11.07 9.77 24.32
C VAL A 89 -11.73 10.45 23.12
N GLY A 90 -12.31 9.68 22.20
CA GLY A 90 -12.91 10.18 20.97
C GLY A 90 -11.89 10.79 20.00
N SER A 91 -12.31 11.79 19.23
CA SER A 91 -11.46 12.47 18.23
C SER A 91 -10.19 13.10 18.79
N LYS A 92 -10.13 13.38 20.08
CA LYS A 92 -8.93 13.91 20.77
C LYS A 92 -7.73 12.97 20.71
N VAL A 93 -7.92 11.70 20.33
CA VAL A 93 -6.81 10.75 20.10
C VAL A 93 -5.82 11.26 19.09
N LEU A 94 -6.29 11.97 18.05
CA LEU A 94 -5.44 12.48 16.97
C LEU A 94 -4.47 13.58 17.44
N GLU A 95 -4.72 14.20 18.58
CA GLU A 95 -3.87 15.24 19.17
C GLU A 95 -2.89 14.69 20.22
N GLN A 96 -2.98 13.41 20.56
CA GLN A 96 -2.18 12.80 21.64
C GLN A 96 -0.81 12.31 21.15
N TYR A 97 0.01 13.19 20.62
CA TYR A 97 1.34 12.87 20.09
C TYR A 97 2.33 12.30 21.11
N SER A 98 2.09 12.47 22.42
CA SER A 98 2.91 11.85 23.46
C SER A 98 2.55 10.39 23.74
N ASN A 99 1.41 9.91 23.24
CA ASN A 99 0.97 8.54 23.41
C ASN A 99 1.69 7.62 22.40
N PRO A 100 2.43 6.57 22.85
CA PRO A 100 3.19 5.71 21.95
C PRO A 100 2.32 4.96 20.94
N HIS A 101 1.08 4.62 21.27
CA HIS A 101 0.15 3.94 20.37
C HIS A 101 -0.32 4.86 19.23
N VAL A 102 -0.55 6.14 19.54
CA VAL A 102 -0.89 7.16 18.55
C VAL A 102 0.30 7.44 17.64
N MET A 103 1.49 7.61 18.21
CA MET A 103 2.71 7.82 17.42
C MET A 103 3.00 6.65 16.49
N ARG A 104 2.83 5.40 16.96
CA ARG A 104 3.02 4.23 16.11
C ARG A 104 2.04 4.18 14.95
N MET A 105 0.78 4.55 15.17
CA MET A 105 -0.22 4.66 14.11
C MET A 105 0.17 5.69 13.06
N LEU A 106 0.60 6.89 13.48
CA LEU A 106 1.06 7.96 12.57
C LEU A 106 2.29 7.55 11.76
N GLU A 107 3.22 6.78 12.36
CA GLU A 107 4.35 6.22 11.63
C GLU A 107 3.93 5.25 10.52
N LEU A 108 2.99 4.33 10.82
CA LEU A 108 2.45 3.40 9.83
C LEU A 108 1.79 4.15 8.67
N ARG A 109 0.90 5.10 8.98
CA ARG A 109 0.26 5.96 7.99
C ARG A 109 1.28 6.67 7.10
N ARG A 110 2.29 7.29 7.73
CA ARG A 110 3.34 8.02 7.01
C ARG A 110 4.16 7.10 6.10
N LYS A 111 4.53 5.91 6.57
CA LYS A 111 5.27 4.92 5.76
C LYS A 111 4.48 4.52 4.52
N VAL A 112 3.21 4.16 4.67
CA VAL A 112 2.33 3.77 3.57
C VAL A 112 2.09 4.95 2.61
N GLY A 113 1.81 6.14 3.16
CA GLY A 113 1.59 7.35 2.37
C GLY A 113 2.82 7.74 1.56
N ASN A 114 4.01 7.72 2.16
CA ASN A 114 5.27 7.99 1.47
C ASN A 114 5.56 6.94 0.39
N GLU A 115 5.26 5.67 0.64
CA GLU A 115 5.45 4.61 -0.35
C GLU A 115 4.52 4.82 -1.56
N SER A 116 3.24 5.09 -1.33
CA SER A 116 2.28 5.43 -2.38
C SER A 116 2.72 6.66 -3.17
N HIS A 117 3.15 7.73 -2.48
CA HIS A 117 3.62 8.96 -3.11
C HIS A 117 4.83 8.70 -4.04
N HIS A 118 5.80 7.91 -3.59
CA HIS A 118 6.92 7.53 -4.44
C HIS A 118 6.50 6.79 -5.71
N PHE A 119 5.54 5.87 -5.62
CA PHE A 119 5.05 5.19 -6.82
C PHE A 119 4.23 6.11 -7.74
N ASN A 120 3.57 7.13 -7.21
CA ASN A 120 2.94 8.17 -8.03
C ASN A 120 3.97 8.95 -8.88
N GLU A 121 5.18 9.18 -8.34
CA GLU A 121 6.25 9.89 -9.04
C GLU A 121 6.98 9.02 -10.06
N PHE A 122 7.17 7.73 -9.75
CA PHE A 122 8.08 6.86 -10.48
C PHE A 122 7.43 5.69 -11.23
N ALA A 123 6.11 5.54 -11.20
CA ALA A 123 5.43 4.58 -12.06
C ALA A 123 5.67 4.93 -13.53
N ARG A 124 6.04 3.92 -14.33
CA ARG A 124 6.25 4.04 -15.77
C ARG A 124 5.29 3.14 -16.50
N PHE A 125 4.53 3.74 -17.40
CA PHE A 125 3.57 3.02 -18.21
C PHE A 125 4.17 2.70 -19.57
N GLN A 126 3.93 1.48 -20.01
CA GLN A 126 4.25 1.00 -21.36
C GLN A 126 2.97 0.77 -22.12
N SER A 127 2.94 1.09 -23.40
CA SER A 127 1.77 0.91 -24.23
C SER A 127 1.70 -0.53 -24.77
N LEU A 128 0.68 -1.28 -24.35
CA LEU A 128 0.41 -2.61 -24.89
C LEU A 128 -0.49 -2.49 -26.13
N HIS A 129 0.08 -2.84 -27.30
CA HIS A 129 -0.62 -2.80 -28.60
C HIS A 129 -1.30 -1.45 -28.90
N ARG A 130 -0.79 -0.34 -28.38
CA ARG A 130 -1.36 1.03 -28.50
C ARG A 130 -2.81 1.16 -27.99
N LYS A 131 -3.23 0.27 -27.09
CA LYS A 131 -4.62 0.23 -26.61
C LYS A 131 -4.74 0.34 -25.08
N VAL A 132 -3.78 -0.18 -24.36
CA VAL A 132 -3.80 -0.22 -22.88
C VAL A 132 -2.42 0.16 -22.36
N TYR A 133 -2.38 0.99 -21.35
CA TYR A 133 -1.14 1.31 -20.65
C TYR A 133 -0.95 0.37 -19.46
N VAL A 134 0.22 -0.21 -19.32
CA VAL A 134 0.55 -1.15 -18.24
C VAL A 134 1.76 -0.66 -17.47
N SER A 135 1.69 -0.69 -16.15
CA SER A 135 2.78 -0.37 -15.24
C SER A 135 2.96 -1.51 -14.24
N HIS A 136 4.20 -1.90 -13.98
CA HIS A 136 4.57 -2.89 -12.97
C HIS A 136 5.21 -2.21 -11.77
N LEU A 137 4.82 -2.62 -10.56
CA LEU A 137 5.34 -2.12 -9.29
C LEU A 137 5.63 -3.29 -8.35
N GLU A 138 6.59 -3.10 -7.43
CA GLU A 138 6.88 -4.05 -6.35
C GLU A 138 6.79 -3.34 -4.99
N PRO A 139 5.61 -2.89 -4.56
CA PRO A 139 5.46 -2.22 -3.29
C PRO A 139 5.57 -3.20 -2.12
N LYS A 140 6.12 -2.73 -0.99
CA LYS A 140 6.10 -3.48 0.27
C LYS A 140 4.70 -3.48 0.87
N SER A 141 4.11 -2.30 1.00
CA SER A 141 2.74 -2.09 1.47
C SER A 141 1.73 -2.26 0.33
N ASP A 142 0.47 -2.57 0.65
CA ASP A 142 -0.60 -2.74 -0.35
C ASP A 142 -1.13 -1.38 -0.83
N VAL A 143 -0.32 -0.68 -1.64
CA VAL A 143 -0.62 0.70 -2.06
C VAL A 143 -1.22 0.81 -3.45
N ILE A 144 -1.45 -0.31 -4.14
CA ILE A 144 -1.84 -0.29 -5.55
C ILE A 144 -3.11 0.52 -5.83
N MET A 145 -4.11 0.42 -4.95
CA MET A 145 -5.35 1.19 -5.09
C MET A 145 -5.19 2.68 -4.76
N LEU A 146 -4.23 3.04 -3.89
CA LEU A 146 -3.88 4.44 -3.62
C LEU A 146 -3.21 5.06 -4.84
N VAL A 147 -2.25 4.34 -5.43
CA VAL A 147 -1.57 4.74 -6.67
C VAL A 147 -2.57 4.81 -7.83
N GLY A 148 -3.45 3.82 -7.95
CA GLY A 148 -4.51 3.79 -8.96
C GLY A 148 -5.43 5.01 -8.89
N ARG A 149 -5.79 5.47 -7.69
CA ARG A 149 -6.59 6.70 -7.53
C ARG A 149 -5.89 7.92 -8.14
N HIS A 150 -4.58 8.07 -7.90
CA HIS A 150 -3.79 9.16 -8.46
C HIS A 150 -3.80 9.14 -10.00
N PHE A 151 -3.64 7.96 -10.61
CA PHE A 151 -3.62 7.85 -12.08
C PHE A 151 -5.00 7.94 -12.71
N ALA A 152 -6.09 7.59 -12.00
CA ALA A 152 -7.44 7.83 -12.46
C ALA A 152 -7.72 9.33 -12.68
N ASP A 153 -7.22 10.17 -11.77
CA ASP A 153 -7.34 11.63 -11.90
C ASP A 153 -6.47 12.18 -13.04
N ARG A 154 -5.33 11.55 -13.35
CA ARG A 154 -4.39 12.04 -14.37
C ARG A 154 -4.68 11.52 -15.79
N MET A 155 -5.19 10.31 -15.90
CA MET A 155 -5.43 9.62 -17.17
C MET A 155 -6.85 9.03 -17.22
N PRO A 156 -7.92 9.85 -17.02
CA PRO A 156 -9.28 9.36 -16.93
C PRO A 156 -9.78 8.77 -18.28
N SER A 157 -9.28 9.31 -19.40
CA SER A 157 -9.72 8.95 -20.76
C SER A 157 -8.95 7.80 -21.37
N GLU A 158 -8.11 7.10 -20.60
CA GLU A 158 -7.25 6.02 -21.08
C GLU A 158 -7.58 4.70 -20.40
N HIS A 159 -7.40 3.60 -21.13
CA HIS A 159 -7.38 2.27 -20.52
C HIS A 159 -5.99 2.01 -19.92
N TRP A 160 -5.92 1.71 -18.64
CA TRP A 160 -4.65 1.35 -18.02
C TRP A 160 -4.81 0.34 -16.89
N MET A 161 -3.71 -0.30 -16.54
CA MET A 161 -3.59 -1.14 -15.37
C MET A 161 -2.24 -0.93 -14.69
N ILE A 162 -2.25 -1.03 -13.38
CA ILE A 162 -1.05 -1.05 -12.53
C ILE A 162 -1.02 -2.40 -11.83
N ILE A 163 0.09 -3.11 -11.95
CA ILE A 163 0.26 -4.47 -11.44
C ILE A 163 1.18 -4.43 -10.23
N ASP A 164 0.75 -5.04 -9.13
CA ASP A 164 1.59 -5.34 -7.98
C ASP A 164 2.19 -6.74 -8.18
N ASP A 165 3.46 -6.79 -8.51
CA ASP A 165 4.17 -8.03 -8.81
C ASP A 165 4.36 -8.91 -7.56
N ASN A 166 4.38 -8.31 -6.37
CA ASN A 166 4.52 -9.06 -5.11
C ASN A 166 3.24 -9.81 -4.73
N ARG A 167 2.06 -9.22 -5.05
CA ARG A 167 0.75 -9.75 -4.65
C ARG A 167 -0.01 -10.38 -5.81
N LYS A 168 0.50 -10.25 -7.05
CA LYS A 168 -0.18 -10.66 -8.29
C LYS A 168 -1.59 -10.06 -8.38
N THR A 169 -1.70 -8.77 -8.03
CA THR A 169 -2.93 -8.01 -8.11
C THR A 169 -2.79 -6.89 -9.12
N ALA A 170 -3.89 -6.46 -9.72
CA ALA A 170 -3.92 -5.35 -10.66
C ALA A 170 -5.00 -4.34 -10.28
N CYS A 171 -4.64 -3.07 -10.24
CA CYS A 171 -5.59 -1.98 -10.29
C CYS A 171 -5.89 -1.68 -11.75
N VAL A 172 -7.12 -1.93 -12.18
CA VAL A 172 -7.57 -1.77 -13.57
C VAL A 172 -8.46 -0.56 -13.68
N HIS A 173 -8.17 0.31 -14.65
CA HIS A 173 -8.96 1.47 -14.99
C HIS A 173 -9.47 1.35 -16.43
N PRO A 174 -10.77 1.16 -16.64
CA PRO A 174 -11.39 1.30 -17.97
C PRO A 174 -11.51 2.79 -18.31
N LYS A 175 -11.35 3.13 -19.58
CA LYS A 175 -11.56 4.49 -20.07
C LYS A 175 -12.88 5.06 -19.54
N ASP A 176 -12.82 6.28 -18.99
CA ASP A 176 -13.96 7.01 -18.42
C ASP A 176 -14.74 6.24 -17.32
N GLY A 177 -14.11 5.24 -16.69
CA GLY A 177 -14.71 4.39 -15.66
C GLY A 177 -14.05 4.52 -14.30
N THR A 178 -14.48 3.69 -13.36
CA THR A 178 -13.93 3.61 -12.02
C THR A 178 -12.88 2.50 -11.90
N ASN A 179 -11.86 2.72 -11.07
CA ASN A 179 -10.85 1.71 -10.77
C ASN A 179 -11.45 0.54 -10.01
N TYR A 180 -10.96 -0.65 -10.33
CA TYR A 180 -11.26 -1.85 -9.55
C TYR A 180 -10.01 -2.72 -9.37
N LEU A 181 -9.99 -3.45 -8.26
CA LEU A 181 -8.93 -4.42 -7.97
C LEU A 181 -9.27 -5.76 -8.63
N ARG A 182 -8.26 -6.37 -9.26
CA ARG A 182 -8.35 -7.72 -9.83
C ARG A 182 -7.20 -8.58 -9.31
N TYR A 183 -7.50 -9.80 -8.92
CA TYR A 183 -6.49 -10.84 -8.67
C TYR A 183 -6.14 -11.52 -9.99
N LEU A 184 -4.86 -11.63 -10.27
CA LEU A 184 -4.35 -12.26 -11.50
C LEU A 184 -4.05 -13.73 -11.25
N THR A 185 -4.42 -14.57 -12.21
CA THR A 185 -3.92 -15.96 -12.23
C THR A 185 -2.44 -15.98 -12.59
N ASP A 186 -1.74 -17.09 -12.29
CA ASP A 186 -0.32 -17.22 -12.60
C ASP A 186 -0.05 -17.06 -14.09
N ASP A 187 -0.91 -17.63 -14.96
CA ASP A 187 -0.80 -17.53 -16.41
C ASP A 187 -1.01 -16.08 -16.92
N GLU A 188 -2.00 -15.39 -16.39
CA GLU A 188 -2.25 -13.97 -16.70
C GLU A 188 -1.06 -13.10 -16.28
N PHE A 189 -0.56 -13.31 -15.06
CA PHE A 189 0.59 -12.57 -14.54
C PHE A 189 1.84 -12.78 -15.39
N GLU A 190 2.19 -14.03 -15.72
CA GLU A 190 3.36 -14.32 -16.58
C GLU A 190 3.20 -13.76 -17.99
N SER A 191 1.99 -13.76 -18.53
CA SER A 191 1.71 -13.15 -19.83
C SER A 191 1.92 -11.63 -19.79
N LEU A 192 1.42 -10.95 -18.76
CA LEU A 192 1.58 -9.51 -18.57
C LEU A 192 3.05 -9.13 -18.30
N ARG A 193 3.77 -9.94 -17.52
CA ARG A 193 5.19 -9.71 -17.24
C ARG A 193 6.06 -9.76 -18.48
N LYS A 194 5.73 -10.61 -19.46
CA LYS A 194 6.42 -10.65 -20.74
C LYS A 194 6.28 -9.34 -21.52
N THR A 195 5.18 -8.62 -21.33
CA THR A 195 4.95 -7.35 -22.02
C THR A 195 5.90 -6.24 -21.55
N GLU A 196 6.42 -6.33 -20.34
CA GLU A 196 7.42 -5.38 -19.80
C GLU A 196 8.74 -5.39 -20.60
N GLN A 197 9.01 -6.46 -21.33
CA GLN A 197 10.22 -6.58 -22.16
C GLN A 197 10.10 -5.84 -23.50
N TYR A 198 8.89 -5.43 -23.90
CA TYR A 198 8.69 -4.65 -25.11
C TYR A 198 9.00 -3.18 -24.84
N GLU A 199 10.10 -2.71 -25.45
CA GLU A 199 10.40 -1.29 -25.49
C GLU A 199 9.59 -0.66 -26.63
N ASP A 200 8.69 0.25 -26.28
CA ASP A 200 7.98 1.05 -27.26
C ASP A 200 8.78 2.31 -27.64
N GLU A 201 8.37 3.01 -28.69
CA GLU A 201 9.03 4.24 -29.16
C GLU A 201 9.07 5.34 -28.06
N TYR A 202 8.08 5.37 -27.17
CA TYR A 202 8.01 6.34 -26.08
C TYR A 202 9.03 6.03 -24.98
N THR A 203 9.32 4.77 -24.73
CA THR A 203 10.37 4.34 -23.80
C THR A 203 11.75 4.82 -24.26
N GLU A 204 12.06 4.70 -25.54
CA GLU A 204 13.32 5.20 -26.10
C GLU A 204 13.39 6.73 -26.10
N MET A 205 12.30 7.40 -26.44
CA MET A 205 12.22 8.86 -26.35
C MET A 205 12.43 9.34 -24.91
N TRP A 206 11.83 8.66 -23.91
CA TRP A 206 12.01 8.99 -22.51
C TRP A 206 13.46 8.80 -22.05
N LYS A 207 14.11 7.70 -22.41
CA LYS A 207 15.53 7.48 -22.08
C LYS A 207 16.41 8.57 -22.67
N THR A 208 16.19 8.93 -23.93
CA THR A 208 16.92 9.98 -24.63
C THR A 208 16.70 11.34 -23.95
N PHE A 209 15.46 11.69 -23.64
CA PHE A 209 15.12 12.91 -22.92
C PHE A 209 15.78 12.97 -21.55
N PHE A 210 15.69 11.88 -20.76
CA PHE A 210 16.29 11.79 -19.43
C PHE A 210 17.81 12.03 -19.48
N GLN A 211 18.50 11.47 -20.45
CA GLN A 211 19.93 11.70 -20.66
C GLN A 211 20.24 13.16 -21.12
N ALA A 212 19.41 13.71 -21.99
CA ALA A 212 19.62 15.06 -22.53
C ALA A 212 19.43 16.16 -21.49
N VAL A 213 18.53 15.97 -20.50
CA VAL A 213 18.29 16.94 -19.43
C VAL A 213 19.20 16.75 -18.22
N ALA A 214 19.99 15.68 -18.19
CA ALA A 214 20.91 15.41 -17.08
C ALA A 214 22.07 16.43 -17.07
N ILE A 215 22.27 17.08 -15.92
CA ILE A 215 23.37 18.02 -15.70
C ILE A 215 24.45 17.28 -14.88
N LYS A 216 25.57 16.95 -15.52
CA LYS A 216 26.67 16.16 -14.92
C LYS A 216 27.20 16.77 -13.62
N GLU A 217 27.31 18.11 -13.57
CA GLU A 217 27.81 18.84 -12.39
C GLU A 217 26.86 18.76 -11.18
N ARG A 218 25.60 18.33 -11.40
CA ARG A 218 24.59 18.14 -10.36
C ARG A 218 24.37 16.66 -9.99
N GLU A 219 25.13 15.75 -10.58
CA GLU A 219 25.02 14.35 -10.25
C GLU A 219 25.40 14.10 -8.77
N ASN A 220 24.45 13.55 -8.02
CA ASN A 220 24.65 13.20 -6.61
C ASN A 220 24.00 11.84 -6.34
N TYR A 221 24.79 10.79 -6.46
CA TYR A 221 24.31 9.41 -6.30
C TYR A 221 23.78 9.11 -4.88
N VAL A 222 24.30 9.77 -3.85
CA VAL A 222 23.80 9.60 -2.47
C VAL A 222 22.41 10.21 -2.34
N CYS A 223 22.23 11.43 -2.81
CA CYS A 223 20.92 12.09 -2.84
C CYS A 223 19.92 11.29 -3.68
N GLN A 224 20.32 10.87 -4.87
CA GLN A 224 19.48 10.08 -5.76
C GLN A 224 19.05 8.74 -5.12
N ARG A 225 19.96 8.06 -4.40
CA ARG A 225 19.64 6.81 -3.70
C ARG A 225 18.69 7.02 -2.53
N ASN A 226 18.81 8.14 -1.82
CA ASN A 226 17.94 8.48 -0.69
C ASN A 226 16.52 8.85 -1.17
N LEU A 227 16.41 9.61 -2.25
CA LEU A 227 15.13 10.04 -2.81
C LEU A 227 14.44 8.90 -3.59
N PHE A 228 15.21 8.12 -4.36
CA PHE A 228 14.73 6.99 -5.13
C PHE A 228 15.58 5.75 -4.87
N PRO A 229 15.26 4.94 -3.85
CA PRO A 229 16.01 3.76 -3.47
C PRO A 229 16.13 2.73 -4.60
N ILE A 230 17.24 2.00 -4.66
CA ILE A 230 17.56 1.05 -5.75
C ILE A 230 16.44 0.02 -5.95
N TRP A 231 15.86 -0.52 -4.87
CA TRP A 231 14.82 -1.53 -4.95
C TRP A 231 13.53 -1.03 -5.64
N LYS A 232 13.28 0.29 -5.66
CA LYS A 232 12.15 0.89 -6.38
C LYS A 232 12.42 1.15 -7.86
N ARG A 233 13.69 1.09 -8.31
CA ARG A 233 14.11 1.42 -9.68
C ARG A 233 13.90 0.30 -10.69
N LYS A 234 13.53 -0.88 -10.25
CA LYS A 234 13.46 -2.07 -11.10
C LYS A 234 12.61 -1.86 -12.35
N HIS A 235 11.48 -1.17 -12.21
CA HIS A 235 10.54 -0.89 -13.29
C HIS A 235 10.72 0.51 -13.92
N ALA A 236 11.68 1.31 -13.44
CA ALA A 236 12.00 2.61 -14.01
C ALA A 236 12.97 2.43 -15.21
N VAL A 237 12.44 2.59 -16.41
CA VAL A 237 13.12 2.28 -17.69
C VAL A 237 14.41 3.07 -17.87
N GLU A 238 14.51 4.29 -17.36
CA GLU A 238 15.70 5.14 -17.40
C GLU A 238 16.89 4.60 -16.60
N PHE A 239 16.64 3.68 -15.64
CA PHE A 239 17.68 3.06 -14.82
C PHE A 239 18.04 1.64 -15.24
N ARG A 240 17.33 1.03 -16.20
CA ARG A 240 17.61 -0.33 -16.66
C ARG A 240 18.98 -0.46 -17.34
N THR A 241 19.45 0.59 -17.99
CA THR A 241 20.77 0.66 -18.68
C THR A 241 21.92 1.00 -17.75
N LEU A 242 21.63 1.57 -16.58
CA LEU A 242 22.62 1.93 -15.57
C LEU A 242 22.80 0.77 -14.57
N ARG A 243 23.29 -0.40 -15.06
CA ARG A 243 23.83 -1.44 -14.17
C ARG A 243 25.16 -0.90 -13.60
N ILE A 244 25.09 -0.22 -12.46
CA ILE A 244 26.23 0.09 -11.59
C ILE A 244 26.11 -0.82 -10.36
#